data_4e13e9a401ebc7ade1312e99f319ad10
#
_entry.id   4e13e9a401ebc7ade1312e99f319ad10
#
_cell.length_a   1.000
_cell.length_b   1.000
_cell.length_c   1.000
_cell.angle_alpha   90.00
_cell.angle_beta   90.00
_cell.angle_gamma   90.00
#
_symmetry.space_group_name_H-M   'P 1'
#
loop_
_entity.id
_entity.type
_entity.pdbx_description
1 polymer ?
#
loop_
_entity_poly.entity_id
_entity_poly.type
_entity_poly.pdbx_seq_one_letter_code
_entity_poly.pdbx_strand_id
1 'polypeptide(L)'
;MMIRHSASLCVAGLSAVLSAQGLTPDLTRVNDANSWRVIDADASVEGPVVRLKPHGDPAVGSHIGLAVVQNLKFSEGTLEIDLRGGGKEKASFLGLAFGVTDATTFEAVYFRPFRFADDDPDARRHAVQYVAWPEYTWEKLRNDKPGVYEAAIQPVPDPAGWFHARIDVTKQKVSVSIDGSTQPCLVVDRLGHREGEVGLWVDSMPAAFRNLRINPAK
;
A
#
# COMPACT_ATOMS: atom_id res chain seq x y z
N MET A 1 65.65 13.37 36.35
CA MET A 1 64.74 14.08 35.41
C MET A 1 63.96 12.96 34.71
N MET A 2 62.79 12.61 35.23
CA MET A 2 61.96 11.48 34.75
C MET A 2 60.87 12.07 33.84
N ILE A 3 60.90 11.64 32.59
CA ILE A 3 59.88 12.02 31.59
C ILE A 3 58.77 10.97 31.64
N ARG A 4 57.56 11.36 32.06
CA ARG A 4 56.35 10.52 32.00
C ARG A 4 55.68 10.68 30.64
N HIS A 5 55.59 9.60 29.87
CA HIS A 5 54.80 9.52 28.67
C HIS A 5 53.37 9.14 29.05
N SER A 6 52.43 10.03 28.78
CA SER A 6 50.95 9.76 28.87
C SER A 6 50.49 9.19 27.54
N ALA A 7 50.08 7.94 27.53
CA ALA A 7 49.44 7.32 26.40
C ALA A 7 47.93 7.68 26.42
N SER A 8 47.49 8.41 25.39
CA SER A 8 46.09 8.77 25.18
C SER A 8 45.39 7.58 24.43
N LEU A 9 44.44 6.93 25.10
CA LEU A 9 43.65 5.86 24.53
C LEU A 9 42.49 6.52 23.74
N CYS A 10 42.55 6.48 22.42
CA CYS A 10 41.40 6.80 21.55
C CYS A 10 40.43 5.62 21.56
N VAL A 11 39.31 5.76 22.25
CA VAL A 11 38.18 4.83 22.14
C VAL A 11 37.41 5.19 20.88
N ALA A 12 37.60 4.42 19.80
CA ALA A 12 36.75 4.49 18.63
C ALA A 12 35.40 3.88 18.93
N GLY A 13 34.40 4.75 19.13
CA GLY A 13 33.01 4.32 19.29
C GLY A 13 32.49 3.72 18.00
N LEU A 14 32.31 2.41 17.94
CA LEU A 14 31.61 1.72 16.87
C LEU A 14 30.11 2.04 17.02
N SER A 15 29.63 3.03 16.26
CA SER A 15 28.17 3.24 16.10
C SER A 15 27.62 2.07 15.28
N ALA A 16 27.00 1.11 15.93
CA ALA A 16 26.22 0.08 15.25
C ALA A 16 25.04 0.76 14.57
N VAL A 17 25.09 0.85 13.24
CA VAL A 17 23.94 1.24 12.42
C VAL A 17 22.97 0.06 12.49
N LEU A 18 21.95 0.17 13.36
CA LEU A 18 20.83 -0.76 13.36
C LEU A 18 20.11 -0.60 12.00
N SER A 19 20.34 -1.54 11.11
CA SER A 19 19.56 -1.64 9.87
C SER A 19 18.13 -1.99 10.27
N ALA A 20 17.17 -1.11 9.99
CA ALA A 20 15.77 -1.47 10.12
C ALA A 20 15.53 -2.63 9.12
N GLN A 21 15.38 -3.84 9.65
CA GLN A 21 15.05 -4.99 8.81
C GLN A 21 13.64 -4.82 8.30
N GLY A 22 13.46 -4.97 6.97
CA GLY A 22 12.13 -5.00 6.37
C GLY A 22 11.27 -6.09 7.01
N LEU A 23 10.00 -5.80 7.20
CA LEU A 23 9.01 -6.73 7.73
C LEU A 23 8.31 -7.43 6.57
N THR A 24 8.20 -8.76 6.67
CA THR A 24 7.39 -9.58 5.76
C THR A 24 6.27 -10.22 6.55
N PRO A 25 5.09 -9.58 6.65
CA PRO A 25 3.96 -10.14 7.37
C PRO A 25 3.54 -11.48 6.79
N ASP A 26 3.30 -12.47 7.67
CA ASP A 26 2.79 -13.76 7.25
C ASP A 26 1.32 -13.64 6.87
N LEU A 27 1.04 -13.57 5.57
CA LEU A 27 -0.31 -13.47 5.01
C LEU A 27 -1.16 -14.71 5.33
N THR A 28 -0.53 -15.89 5.54
CA THR A 28 -1.28 -17.11 5.87
C THR A 28 -1.95 -17.05 7.22
N ARG A 29 -1.54 -16.09 8.06
CA ARG A 29 -2.11 -15.82 9.39
C ARG A 29 -3.16 -14.72 9.40
N VAL A 30 -3.71 -14.32 8.24
CA VAL A 30 -4.69 -13.23 8.14
C VAL A 30 -5.91 -13.39 9.05
N ASN A 31 -6.28 -14.62 9.42
CA ASN A 31 -7.37 -14.93 10.35
C ASN A 31 -6.93 -15.07 11.81
N ASP A 32 -5.65 -14.88 12.12
CA ASP A 32 -5.14 -14.85 13.49
C ASP A 32 -5.28 -13.44 14.08
N ALA A 33 -6.23 -13.27 14.99
CA ALA A 33 -6.55 -12.00 15.63
C ALA A 33 -5.41 -11.40 16.47
N ASN A 34 -4.31 -12.11 16.73
CA ASN A 34 -3.12 -11.55 17.38
C ASN A 34 -2.17 -10.86 16.37
N SER A 35 -2.30 -11.19 15.10
CA SER A 35 -1.41 -10.71 14.03
C SER A 35 -2.12 -9.79 13.06
N TRP A 36 -3.41 -9.99 12.82
CA TRP A 36 -4.21 -9.28 11.84
C TRP A 36 -5.58 -8.89 12.40
N ARG A 37 -6.11 -7.81 11.88
CA ARG A 37 -7.49 -7.35 12.12
C ARG A 37 -8.21 -7.22 10.79
N VAL A 38 -9.19 -8.08 10.55
CA VAL A 38 -10.05 -8.02 9.37
C VAL A 38 -11.27 -7.16 9.69
N ILE A 39 -11.59 -6.21 8.83
CA ILE A 39 -12.64 -5.21 9.01
C ILE A 39 -13.51 -5.20 7.75
N ASP A 40 -14.81 -5.38 7.93
CA ASP A 40 -15.83 -5.33 6.87
C ASP A 40 -15.50 -6.21 5.64
N ALA A 41 -14.85 -7.36 5.89
CA ALA A 41 -14.47 -8.33 4.87
C ALA A 41 -14.37 -9.75 5.42
N ASP A 42 -14.42 -10.73 4.51
CA ASP A 42 -14.02 -12.11 4.76
C ASP A 42 -12.63 -12.34 4.16
N ALA A 43 -11.76 -13.00 4.91
CA ALA A 43 -10.44 -13.39 4.44
C ALA A 43 -10.34 -14.92 4.33
N SER A 44 -9.77 -15.41 3.24
CA SER A 44 -9.44 -16.82 3.04
C SER A 44 -8.01 -16.99 2.54
N VAL A 45 -7.43 -18.16 2.79
CA VAL A 45 -6.03 -18.48 2.46
C VAL A 45 -5.96 -19.68 1.54
N GLU A 46 -5.24 -19.54 0.43
CA GLU A 46 -4.95 -20.61 -0.53
C GLU A 46 -3.43 -20.67 -0.79
N GLY A 47 -2.72 -21.54 -0.08
CA GLY A 47 -1.27 -21.55 -0.10
C GLY A 47 -0.70 -20.21 0.38
N PRO A 48 0.17 -19.53 -0.38
CA PRO A 48 0.72 -18.23 0.00
C PRO A 48 -0.19 -17.03 -0.34
N VAL A 49 -1.40 -17.30 -0.87
CA VAL A 49 -2.31 -16.27 -1.36
C VAL A 49 -3.41 -16.02 -0.34
N VAL A 50 -3.63 -14.76 -0.02
CA VAL A 50 -4.84 -14.30 0.69
C VAL A 50 -5.84 -13.78 -0.34
N ARG A 51 -7.10 -14.22 -0.19
CA ARG A 51 -8.25 -13.59 -0.84
C ARG A 51 -9.01 -12.79 0.19
N LEU A 52 -9.26 -11.53 -0.12
CA LEU A 52 -10.07 -10.65 0.70
C LEU A 52 -11.35 -10.31 -0.09
N LYS A 53 -12.51 -10.53 0.52
CA LYS A 53 -13.82 -10.24 -0.05
C LYS A 53 -14.51 -9.21 0.82
N PRO A 54 -14.79 -8.00 0.34
CA PRO A 54 -15.51 -7.01 1.14
C PRO A 54 -16.94 -7.47 1.40
N HIS A 55 -17.51 -7.05 2.51
CA HIS A 55 -18.92 -7.25 2.83
C HIS A 55 -19.79 -6.29 2.00
N GLY A 56 -21.07 -6.66 1.83
CA GLY A 56 -22.04 -5.84 1.09
C GLY A 56 -22.24 -6.30 -0.36
N ASP A 57 -23.19 -5.65 -1.01
CA ASP A 57 -23.54 -5.92 -2.41
C ASP A 57 -22.88 -4.87 -3.32
N PRO A 58 -21.99 -5.26 -4.23
CA PRO A 58 -21.32 -4.31 -5.13
C PRO A 58 -22.28 -3.55 -6.05
N ALA A 59 -23.52 -4.01 -6.20
CA ALA A 59 -24.55 -3.26 -6.94
C ALA A 59 -25.12 -2.07 -6.16
N VAL A 60 -24.89 -1.98 -4.85
CA VAL A 60 -25.51 -0.97 -3.97
C VAL A 60 -24.53 0.16 -3.60
N GLY A 61 -23.27 0.10 -4.02
CA GLY A 61 -22.28 1.15 -3.75
C GLY A 61 -20.89 0.61 -3.41
N SER A 62 -20.06 1.49 -2.86
CA SER A 62 -18.71 1.17 -2.40
C SER A 62 -18.76 0.45 -1.07
N HIS A 63 -18.02 -0.65 -0.94
CA HIS A 63 -17.92 -1.47 0.26
C HIS A 63 -16.45 -1.78 0.53
N ILE A 64 -15.82 -0.93 1.34
CA ILE A 64 -14.40 -1.07 1.68
C ILE A 64 -14.21 -2.17 2.70
N GLY A 65 -13.31 -3.11 2.40
CA GLY A 65 -12.84 -4.13 3.31
C GLY A 65 -11.33 -4.03 3.54
N LEU A 66 -10.89 -4.26 4.77
CA LEU A 66 -9.49 -4.19 5.17
C LEU A 66 -9.03 -5.48 5.84
N ALA A 67 -7.75 -5.84 5.63
CA ALA A 67 -7.03 -6.77 6.51
C ALA A 67 -5.73 -6.07 6.96
N VAL A 68 -5.67 -5.69 8.22
CA VAL A 68 -4.66 -4.79 8.80
C VAL A 68 -3.66 -5.57 9.63
N VAL A 69 -2.36 -5.36 9.39
CA VAL A 69 -1.27 -5.91 10.21
C VAL A 69 -1.25 -5.19 11.55
N GLN A 70 -1.51 -5.92 12.63
CA GLN A 70 -1.61 -5.34 13.97
C GLN A 70 -0.25 -4.99 14.57
N ASN A 71 -0.25 -4.01 15.47
CA ASN A 71 0.92 -3.56 16.24
C ASN A 71 2.08 -3.05 15.37
N LEU A 72 1.81 -2.69 14.13
CA LEU A 72 2.76 -2.09 13.21
C LEU A 72 2.64 -0.56 13.27
N LYS A 73 3.80 0.11 13.36
CA LYS A 73 3.89 1.56 13.20
C LYS A 73 4.61 1.87 11.90
N PHE A 74 3.89 2.45 10.97
CA PHE A 74 4.40 2.88 9.67
C PHE A 74 3.99 4.34 9.43
N SER A 75 4.95 5.17 9.12
CA SER A 75 4.72 6.55 8.69
C SER A 75 5.32 6.82 7.33
N GLU A 76 6.55 6.38 7.11
CA GLU A 76 7.32 6.56 5.88
C GLU A 76 8.08 5.27 5.55
N GLY A 77 8.43 5.09 4.29
CA GLY A 77 9.15 3.89 3.83
C GLY A 77 8.61 3.34 2.51
N THR A 78 8.86 2.06 2.27
CA THR A 78 8.43 1.36 1.07
C THR A 78 7.50 0.21 1.41
N LEU A 79 6.40 0.12 0.67
CA LEU A 79 5.45 -1.00 0.69
C LEU A 79 5.51 -1.71 -0.66
N GLU A 80 5.61 -3.04 -0.65
CA GLU A 80 5.64 -3.87 -1.86
C GLU A 80 4.66 -5.02 -1.72
N ILE A 81 3.94 -5.35 -2.80
CA ILE A 81 2.94 -6.41 -2.80
C ILE A 81 2.64 -6.88 -4.21
N ASP A 82 2.30 -8.16 -4.36
CA ASP A 82 1.67 -8.67 -5.57
C ASP A 82 0.15 -8.69 -5.41
N LEU A 83 -0.55 -8.18 -6.42
CA LEU A 83 -2.00 -8.01 -6.43
C LEU A 83 -2.61 -8.65 -7.66
N ARG A 84 -3.85 -9.20 -7.51
CA ARG A 84 -4.67 -9.66 -8.62
C ARG A 84 -6.14 -9.40 -8.33
N GLY A 85 -6.79 -8.63 -9.19
CA GLY A 85 -8.21 -8.29 -9.12
C GLY A 85 -9.08 -9.12 -10.07
N GLY A 86 -10.30 -8.69 -10.27
CA GLY A 86 -11.31 -9.34 -11.11
C GLY A 86 -11.17 -9.12 -12.63
N GLY A 87 -10.03 -8.58 -13.09
CA GLY A 87 -9.78 -8.40 -14.52
C GLY A 87 -10.74 -7.41 -15.18
N LYS A 88 -11.53 -7.88 -16.15
CA LYS A 88 -12.47 -7.05 -16.89
C LYS A 88 -13.76 -6.72 -16.14
N GLU A 89 -13.97 -7.28 -14.96
CA GLU A 89 -15.14 -6.98 -14.15
C GLU A 89 -15.06 -5.54 -13.63
N LYS A 90 -16.12 -4.79 -13.88
CA LYS A 90 -16.28 -3.45 -13.31
C LYS A 90 -16.41 -3.56 -11.79
N ALA A 91 -15.95 -2.52 -11.07
CA ALA A 91 -15.96 -2.45 -9.62
C ALA A 91 -14.91 -3.32 -8.88
N SER A 92 -13.88 -3.86 -9.56
CA SER A 92 -12.72 -4.46 -8.91
C SER A 92 -11.73 -3.37 -8.52
N PHE A 93 -11.62 -3.11 -7.21
CA PHE A 93 -10.69 -2.15 -6.64
C PHE A 93 -9.86 -2.84 -5.56
N LEU A 94 -8.54 -2.70 -5.62
CA LEU A 94 -7.62 -3.39 -4.70
C LEU A 94 -6.33 -2.59 -4.51
N GLY A 95 -5.74 -2.68 -3.32
CA GLY A 95 -4.52 -1.93 -3.03
C GLY A 95 -4.01 -2.13 -1.62
N LEU A 96 -3.24 -1.16 -1.15
CA LEU A 96 -2.72 -1.08 0.21
C LEU A 96 -3.22 0.18 0.90
N ALA A 97 -3.69 0.02 2.13
CA ALA A 97 -3.90 1.10 3.08
C ALA A 97 -2.67 1.23 3.99
N PHE A 98 -2.35 2.46 4.41
CA PHE A 98 -1.30 2.76 5.37
C PHE A 98 -1.69 3.97 6.24
N GLY A 99 -0.99 4.17 7.35
CA GLY A 99 -1.42 5.14 8.34
C GLY A 99 -2.81 4.82 8.89
N VAL A 100 -3.17 3.52 8.94
CA VAL A 100 -4.48 3.06 9.40
C VAL A 100 -4.59 3.24 10.90
N THR A 101 -5.58 4.01 11.35
CA THR A 101 -5.92 4.16 12.78
C THR A 101 -7.23 3.48 13.12
N ASP A 102 -8.17 3.46 12.18
CA ASP A 102 -9.47 2.79 12.31
C ASP A 102 -10.03 2.42 10.91
N ALA A 103 -11.28 1.93 10.86
CA ALA A 103 -11.95 1.48 9.63
C ALA A 103 -12.16 2.58 8.59
N THR A 104 -12.14 3.85 9.00
CA THR A 104 -12.48 5.01 8.17
C THR A 104 -11.36 6.03 8.06
N THR A 105 -10.24 5.82 8.77
CA THR A 105 -9.13 6.78 8.84
C THR A 105 -7.84 6.10 8.40
N PHE A 106 -7.44 6.36 7.15
CA PHE A 106 -6.26 5.77 6.50
C PHE A 106 -5.86 6.57 5.25
N GLU A 107 -4.66 6.34 4.76
CA GLU A 107 -4.25 6.65 3.40
C GLU A 107 -4.27 5.36 2.58
N ALA A 108 -4.57 5.42 1.28
CA ALA A 108 -4.48 4.24 0.42
C ALA A 108 -4.01 4.58 -0.99
N VAL A 109 -3.26 3.65 -1.57
CA VAL A 109 -3.05 3.54 -3.01
C VAL A 109 -3.80 2.32 -3.48
N TYR A 110 -4.67 2.49 -4.47
CA TYR A 110 -5.43 1.39 -5.03
C TYR A 110 -5.50 1.43 -6.55
N PHE A 111 -5.80 0.30 -7.14
CA PHE A 111 -5.78 0.02 -8.56
C PHE A 111 -7.16 -0.41 -9.05
N ARG A 112 -7.42 -0.14 -10.32
CA ARG A 112 -8.61 -0.58 -11.06
C ARG A 112 -8.16 -1.43 -12.26
N PRO A 113 -7.97 -2.76 -12.13
CA PRO A 113 -7.49 -3.61 -13.22
C PRO A 113 -8.34 -3.50 -14.50
N PHE A 114 -9.64 -3.33 -14.35
CA PHE A 114 -10.54 -3.13 -15.49
C PHE A 114 -10.27 -1.83 -16.29
N ARG A 115 -9.42 -0.94 -15.78
CA ARG A 115 -8.99 0.30 -16.45
C ARG A 115 -7.58 0.20 -17.04
N PHE A 116 -6.82 -0.86 -16.78
CA PHE A 116 -5.43 -0.97 -17.25
C PHE A 116 -5.33 -0.91 -18.77
N ALA A 117 -6.17 -1.68 -19.45
CA ALA A 117 -6.22 -1.79 -20.91
C ALA A 117 -7.60 -1.36 -21.46
N ASP A 118 -8.23 -0.36 -20.85
CA ASP A 118 -9.49 0.22 -21.34
C ASP A 118 -9.24 0.87 -22.70
N ASP A 119 -10.17 0.72 -23.65
CA ASP A 119 -10.06 1.32 -24.99
C ASP A 119 -10.14 2.85 -24.92
N ASP A 120 -10.86 3.39 -23.94
CA ASP A 120 -10.95 4.81 -23.68
C ASP A 120 -9.71 5.33 -22.92
N PRO A 121 -8.89 6.22 -23.54
CA PRO A 121 -7.73 6.82 -22.89
C PRO A 121 -8.06 7.61 -21.62
N ASP A 122 -9.23 8.24 -21.55
CA ASP A 122 -9.65 8.99 -20.37
C ASP A 122 -10.00 8.03 -19.22
N ALA A 123 -10.63 6.90 -19.53
CA ALA A 123 -10.88 5.85 -18.56
C ALA A 123 -9.57 5.24 -17.99
N ARG A 124 -8.52 5.06 -18.81
CA ARG A 124 -7.21 4.58 -18.36
C ARG A 124 -6.54 5.50 -17.35
N ARG A 125 -6.79 6.80 -17.37
CA ARG A 125 -6.25 7.76 -16.38
C ARG A 125 -6.70 7.49 -14.96
N HIS A 126 -7.70 6.63 -14.79
CA HIS A 126 -8.20 6.22 -13.48
C HIS A 126 -7.68 4.85 -13.02
N ALA A 127 -6.59 4.32 -13.63
CA ALA A 127 -6.07 2.97 -13.36
C ALA A 127 -5.46 2.82 -11.97
N VAL A 128 -4.75 3.83 -11.48
CA VAL A 128 -4.20 3.94 -10.12
C VAL A 128 -4.66 5.23 -9.47
N GLN A 129 -4.92 5.20 -8.17
CA GLN A 129 -5.34 6.38 -7.41
C GLN A 129 -4.81 6.35 -5.98
N TYR A 130 -4.44 7.55 -5.47
CA TYR A 130 -4.17 7.81 -4.06
C TYR A 130 -5.37 8.52 -3.42
N VAL A 131 -5.66 8.16 -2.18
CA VAL A 131 -6.69 8.78 -1.32
C VAL A 131 -6.19 8.91 0.12
N ALA A 132 -6.79 9.82 0.90
CA ALA A 132 -6.55 9.96 2.34
C ALA A 132 -7.87 10.19 3.07
N TRP A 133 -8.46 9.11 3.54
CA TRP A 133 -9.74 9.11 4.25
C TRP A 133 -9.64 9.65 5.68
N PRO A 134 -10.69 10.30 6.17
CA PRO A 134 -12.00 10.52 5.54
C PRO A 134 -12.08 11.78 4.65
N GLU A 135 -11.09 12.68 4.71
CA GLU A 135 -11.19 14.01 4.11
C GLU A 135 -10.99 14.02 2.59
N TYR A 136 -10.03 13.25 2.10
CA TYR A 136 -9.64 13.24 0.69
C TYR A 136 -10.09 11.95 0.02
N THR A 137 -11.41 11.84 -0.22
CA THR A 137 -12.01 10.73 -0.96
C THR A 137 -11.68 10.81 -2.45
N TRP A 138 -11.88 9.72 -3.18
CA TRP A 138 -11.65 9.70 -4.63
C TRP A 138 -12.51 10.74 -5.38
N GLU A 139 -13.77 10.91 -4.96
CA GLU A 139 -14.70 11.88 -5.54
C GLU A 139 -14.24 13.31 -5.31
N LYS A 140 -13.88 13.63 -4.07
CA LYS A 140 -13.39 14.96 -3.72
C LYS A 140 -12.12 15.29 -4.48
N LEU A 141 -11.14 14.38 -4.53
CA LEU A 141 -9.88 14.59 -5.24
C LEU A 141 -10.10 14.75 -6.74
N ARG A 142 -10.99 13.98 -7.34
CA ARG A 142 -11.31 14.10 -8.77
C ARG A 142 -12.01 15.43 -9.10
N ASN A 143 -12.89 15.90 -8.22
CA ASN A 143 -13.61 17.16 -8.41
C ASN A 143 -12.70 18.38 -8.19
N ASP A 144 -11.93 18.37 -7.09
CA ASP A 144 -11.12 19.53 -6.70
C ASP A 144 -9.78 19.62 -7.45
N LYS A 145 -9.22 18.46 -7.84
CA LYS A 145 -7.90 18.35 -8.48
C LYS A 145 -7.89 17.24 -9.53
N PRO A 146 -8.65 17.41 -10.63
CA PRO A 146 -8.81 16.37 -11.65
C PRO A 146 -7.46 15.95 -12.26
N GLY A 147 -7.21 14.63 -12.32
CA GLY A 147 -6.01 14.05 -12.90
C GLY A 147 -4.72 14.21 -12.09
N VAL A 148 -4.77 14.78 -10.87
CA VAL A 148 -3.58 14.96 -10.03
C VAL A 148 -3.29 13.72 -9.18
N TYR A 149 -4.32 13.11 -8.59
CA TYR A 149 -4.19 11.99 -7.64
C TYR A 149 -4.55 10.64 -8.24
N GLU A 150 -4.66 10.57 -9.55
CA GLU A 150 -4.90 9.35 -10.32
C GLU A 150 -4.12 9.38 -11.64
N ALA A 151 -3.79 8.21 -12.18
CA ALA A 151 -3.02 8.10 -13.42
C ALA A 151 -3.31 6.79 -14.17
N ALA A 152 -2.94 6.79 -15.45
CA ALA A 152 -2.75 5.56 -16.23
C ALA A 152 -1.47 4.84 -15.79
N ILE A 153 -1.40 3.54 -16.05
CA ILE A 153 -0.23 2.71 -15.74
C ILE A 153 0.52 2.36 -17.03
N GLN A 154 1.86 2.53 -17.01
CA GLN A 154 2.75 2.13 -18.09
C GLN A 154 4.02 1.49 -17.50
N PRO A 155 4.47 0.32 -18.01
CA PRO A 155 3.77 -0.51 -19.01
C PRO A 155 2.44 -1.03 -18.47
N VAL A 156 1.49 -1.33 -19.37
CA VAL A 156 0.15 -1.80 -18.99
C VAL A 156 0.23 -3.23 -18.46
N PRO A 157 -0.15 -3.52 -17.20
CA PRO A 157 -0.20 -4.88 -16.70
C PRO A 157 -1.36 -5.67 -17.31
N ASP A 158 -1.29 -7.01 -17.26
CA ASP A 158 -2.43 -7.86 -17.59
C ASP A 158 -3.58 -7.60 -16.59
N PRO A 159 -4.76 -7.13 -17.03
CA PRO A 159 -5.89 -6.85 -16.13
C PRO A 159 -6.35 -8.06 -15.31
N ALA A 160 -6.16 -9.29 -15.80
CA ALA A 160 -6.53 -10.54 -15.13
C ALA A 160 -5.34 -11.22 -14.42
N GLY A 161 -4.14 -10.73 -14.65
CA GLY A 161 -2.89 -11.27 -14.14
C GLY A 161 -2.52 -10.77 -12.74
N TRP A 162 -1.42 -11.31 -12.24
CA TRP A 162 -0.72 -10.74 -11.10
C TRP A 162 0.15 -9.57 -11.57
N PHE A 163 0.15 -8.50 -10.81
CA PHE A 163 1.10 -7.39 -10.97
C PHE A 163 1.74 -7.04 -9.64
N HIS A 164 2.96 -6.56 -9.68
CA HIS A 164 3.71 -6.13 -8.51
C HIS A 164 3.60 -4.62 -8.34
N ALA A 165 3.18 -4.17 -7.17
CA ALA A 165 3.15 -2.75 -6.83
C ALA A 165 4.22 -2.42 -5.79
N ARG A 166 4.96 -1.33 -6.02
CA ARG A 166 5.85 -0.69 -5.09
C ARG A 166 5.33 0.72 -4.81
N ILE A 167 5.14 1.04 -3.53
CA ILE A 167 4.64 2.32 -3.04
C ILE A 167 5.70 2.90 -2.11
N ASP A 168 6.35 3.98 -2.54
CA ASP A 168 7.30 4.71 -1.72
C ASP A 168 6.59 5.90 -1.05
N VAL A 169 6.57 5.90 0.28
CA VAL A 169 5.89 6.91 1.11
C VAL A 169 6.96 7.73 1.82
N THR A 170 6.97 9.02 1.56
CA THR A 170 7.81 10.00 2.27
C THR A 170 6.94 10.98 3.04
N LYS A 171 7.57 11.90 3.75
CA LYS A 171 6.86 12.98 4.45
C LYS A 171 6.03 13.84 3.48
N GLN A 172 6.52 14.09 2.25
CA GLN A 172 5.88 15.00 1.30
C GLN A 172 5.15 14.30 0.15
N LYS A 173 5.57 13.11 -0.22
CA LYS A 173 5.15 12.47 -1.46
C LYS A 173 4.77 11.00 -1.27
N VAL A 174 3.85 10.55 -2.12
CA VAL A 174 3.60 9.13 -2.38
C VAL A 174 3.94 8.87 -3.85
N SER A 175 4.75 7.85 -4.10
CA SER A 175 5.19 7.45 -5.44
C SER A 175 4.86 5.97 -5.68
N VAL A 176 4.33 5.65 -6.85
CA VAL A 176 3.87 4.29 -7.19
C VAL A 176 4.57 3.81 -8.45
N SER A 177 5.20 2.63 -8.38
CA SER A 177 5.80 1.92 -9.51
C SER A 177 5.22 0.53 -9.65
N ILE A 178 5.13 0.01 -10.88
CA ILE A 178 4.52 -1.28 -11.20
C ILE A 178 5.53 -2.16 -11.94
N ASP A 179 5.55 -3.46 -11.62
CA ASP A 179 6.32 -4.51 -12.29
C ASP A 179 7.80 -4.16 -12.49
N GLY A 180 8.40 -3.55 -11.44
CA GLY A 180 9.82 -3.19 -11.44
C GLY A 180 10.18 -1.99 -12.32
N SER A 181 9.18 -1.24 -12.83
CA SER A 181 9.45 -0.01 -13.58
C SER A 181 10.27 0.97 -12.75
N THR A 182 11.31 1.54 -13.33
CA THR A 182 12.11 2.60 -12.73
C THR A 182 11.43 3.97 -12.77
N GLN A 183 10.41 4.10 -13.62
CA GLN A 183 9.59 5.31 -13.73
C GLN A 183 8.28 5.09 -12.98
N PRO A 184 7.97 5.88 -11.94
CA PRO A 184 6.70 5.77 -11.25
C PRO A 184 5.54 6.16 -12.17
N CYS A 185 4.44 5.42 -12.11
CA CYS A 185 3.20 5.73 -12.82
C CYS A 185 2.39 6.83 -12.12
N LEU A 186 2.58 7.02 -10.80
CA LEU A 186 1.93 8.08 -10.04
C LEU A 186 2.93 8.68 -9.05
N VAL A 187 2.99 10.01 -8.98
CA VAL A 187 3.72 10.76 -7.95
C VAL A 187 2.84 11.91 -7.49
N VAL A 188 2.47 11.92 -6.22
CA VAL A 188 1.53 12.89 -5.66
C VAL A 188 2.03 13.49 -4.36
N ASP A 189 1.50 14.66 -3.99
CA ASP A 189 1.66 15.21 -2.65
C ASP A 189 0.91 14.33 -1.65
N ARG A 190 1.56 14.01 -0.53
CA ARG A 190 0.95 13.25 0.54
C ARG A 190 -0.02 14.15 1.33
N LEU A 191 -1.22 13.66 1.61
CA LEU A 191 -2.30 14.43 2.24
C LEU A 191 -2.58 14.00 3.69
N GLY A 192 -2.45 12.73 4.02
CA GLY A 192 -2.83 12.18 5.32
C GLY A 192 -1.81 12.40 6.42
N HIS A 193 -0.52 12.25 6.13
CA HIS A 193 0.61 12.45 7.06
C HIS A 193 0.49 11.70 8.40
N ARG A 194 -0.12 10.49 8.41
CA ARG A 194 -0.37 9.73 9.64
C ARG A 194 0.65 8.63 9.85
N GLU A 195 0.98 8.39 11.10
CA GLU A 195 1.57 7.12 11.54
C GLU A 195 0.43 6.17 11.91
N GLY A 196 0.52 4.93 11.48
CA GLY A 196 -0.47 3.90 11.77
C GLY A 196 -0.09 2.55 11.19
N GLU A 197 -1.05 1.65 11.15
CA GLU A 197 -0.85 0.30 10.64
C GLU A 197 -0.89 0.27 9.10
N VAL A 198 -0.52 -0.87 8.52
CA VAL A 198 -0.60 -1.16 7.07
C VAL A 198 -1.58 -2.29 6.86
N GLY A 199 -2.39 -2.23 5.81
CA GLY A 199 -3.37 -3.26 5.50
C GLY A 199 -3.59 -3.49 4.02
N LEU A 200 -4.07 -4.69 3.70
CA LEU A 200 -4.68 -5.00 2.41
C LEU A 200 -5.99 -4.23 2.31
N TRP A 201 -6.26 -3.68 1.17
CA TRP A 201 -7.45 -2.87 0.91
C TRP A 201 -8.21 -3.41 -0.30
N VAL A 202 -9.51 -3.58 -0.18
CA VAL A 202 -10.42 -3.95 -1.27
C VAL A 202 -11.68 -3.12 -1.23
N ASP A 203 -12.32 -2.94 -2.39
CA ASP A 203 -13.66 -2.37 -2.47
C ASP A 203 -14.47 -3.11 -3.54
N SER A 204 -15.74 -3.34 -3.23
CA SER A 204 -16.80 -3.90 -4.05
C SER A 204 -16.60 -5.35 -4.48
N MET A 205 -15.45 -5.75 -5.00
CA MET A 205 -15.17 -7.10 -5.50
C MET A 205 -14.00 -7.76 -4.75
N PRO A 206 -13.99 -9.11 -4.66
CA PRO A 206 -12.85 -9.82 -4.09
C PRO A 206 -11.54 -9.58 -4.85
N ALA A 207 -10.43 -9.58 -4.09
CA ALA A 207 -9.09 -9.53 -4.67
C ALA A 207 -8.15 -10.52 -3.99
N ALA A 208 -7.03 -10.82 -4.65
CA ALA A 208 -6.00 -11.72 -4.17
C ALA A 208 -4.68 -10.99 -3.95
N PHE A 209 -3.97 -11.37 -2.89
CA PHE A 209 -2.75 -10.73 -2.41
C PHE A 209 -1.70 -11.77 -2.04
N ARG A 210 -0.42 -11.46 -2.30
CA ARG A 210 0.73 -12.22 -1.84
C ARG A 210 1.98 -11.36 -1.75
N ASN A 211 3.03 -11.86 -1.10
CA ASN A 211 4.37 -11.25 -1.07
C ASN A 211 4.40 -9.82 -0.50
N LEU A 212 3.58 -9.53 0.53
CA LEU A 212 3.63 -8.23 1.21
C LEU A 212 4.98 -8.03 1.90
N ARG A 213 5.62 -6.89 1.63
CA ARG A 213 6.85 -6.42 2.29
C ARG A 213 6.65 -4.98 2.74
N ILE A 214 7.10 -4.69 3.94
CA ILE A 214 7.02 -3.37 4.56
C ILE A 214 8.41 -2.98 5.02
N ASN A 215 8.97 -1.95 4.45
CA ASN A 215 10.30 -1.41 4.77
C ASN A 215 10.14 0.01 5.32
N PRO A 216 9.95 0.20 6.64
CA PRO A 216 9.88 1.54 7.23
C PRO A 216 11.16 2.33 6.96
N ALA A 217 11.04 3.64 6.76
CA ALA A 217 12.19 4.53 6.72
C ALA A 217 12.89 4.56 8.08
N LYS A 218 14.19 4.86 8.07
CA LYS A 218 15.03 4.93 9.28
C LYS A 218 14.84 6.25 10.01
#